data_76e2db0183638b59c67b806b68ebfdcb
#
_entry.id   76e2db0183638b59c67b806b68ebfdcb
#
_cell.length_a   1.000
_cell.length_b   1.000
_cell.length_c   1.000
_cell.angle_alpha   90.00
_cell.angle_beta   90.00
_cell.angle_gamma   90.00
#
_symmetry.space_group_name_H-M   'P 1'
#
loop_
_entity.id
_entity.type
_entity.pdbx_description
1 polymer ?
#
loop_
_entity_poly.entity_id
_entity_poly.type
_entity_poly.pdbx_seq_one_letter_code
_entity_poly.pdbx_strand_id
1 'polypeptide(L)'
;MGLSLFFMFVSAAICLLLPVAAAVLLALKRKGSILMFFLGAASFAASQLLLRIPLLGELQNTVWFNMFAITQPLLCALLVALSAGVFEETGRYAVLRFINRDLLTWENGIMFGLGHGGIEAFWVGLKYIEPIVEVMGGNGAVLMGVQPYYFLLGGVERILAIAMHTGLTMIVLYAVKRRMILFYILAVLAHGLVDATIPLMQGLPGWAIEGVFAVIAALAVILTIKIKPAFNTGVPEKS
;
A
#
# COMPACT_ATOMS: atom_id res chain seq x y z
N MET A 1 16.88 13.06 21.31
CA MET A 1 17.72 12.17 20.47
C MET A 1 17.41 10.69 20.71
N GLY A 2 17.57 10.12 21.93
CA GLY A 2 17.36 8.69 22.19
C GLY A 2 15.95 8.18 21.85
N LEU A 3 14.89 8.91 22.22
CA LEU A 3 13.51 8.51 21.95
C LEU A 3 13.18 8.51 20.43
N SER A 4 13.66 9.52 19.70
CA SER A 4 13.48 9.58 18.23
C SER A 4 14.18 8.41 17.55
N LEU A 5 15.42 8.13 17.94
CA LEU A 5 16.18 7.00 17.42
C LEU A 5 15.50 5.66 17.72
N PHE A 6 15.00 5.48 18.94
CA PHE A 6 14.22 4.30 19.30
C PHE A 6 12.97 4.13 18.41
N PHE A 7 12.19 5.19 18.19
CA PHE A 7 11.02 5.12 17.31
C PHE A 7 11.38 4.88 15.85
N MET A 8 12.49 5.41 15.36
CA MET A 8 13.00 5.09 14.02
C MET A 8 13.31 3.60 13.87
N PHE A 9 14.00 3.00 14.87
CA PHE A 9 14.27 1.55 14.85
C PHE A 9 13.00 0.71 14.91
N VAL A 10 12.02 1.09 15.75
CA VAL A 10 10.73 0.41 15.82
C VAL A 10 10.02 0.47 14.48
N SER A 11 9.96 1.64 13.85
CA SER A 11 9.31 1.81 12.54
C SER A 11 10.03 1.05 11.43
N ALA A 12 11.36 1.11 11.40
CA ALA A 12 12.14 0.32 10.46
C ALA A 12 11.88 -1.19 10.64
N ALA A 13 11.85 -1.68 11.88
CA ALA A 13 11.55 -3.07 12.17
C ALA A 13 10.13 -3.47 11.73
N ILE A 14 9.12 -2.63 11.99
CA ILE A 14 7.75 -2.85 11.50
C ILE A 14 7.75 -2.94 9.97
N CYS A 15 8.35 -1.98 9.29
CA CYS A 15 8.35 -1.89 7.84
C CYS A 15 9.08 -3.08 7.17
N LEU A 16 10.22 -3.49 7.72
CA LEU A 16 11.09 -4.50 7.10
C LEU A 16 10.70 -5.94 7.50
N LEU A 17 10.29 -6.16 8.74
CA LEU A 17 10.13 -7.51 9.28
C LEU A 17 8.68 -7.97 9.33
N LEU A 18 7.72 -7.10 9.64
CA LEU A 18 6.33 -7.49 9.88
C LEU A 18 5.68 -8.18 8.67
N PRO A 19 5.77 -7.65 7.43
CA PRO A 19 5.10 -8.29 6.29
C PRO A 19 5.67 -9.67 5.99
N VAL A 20 7.00 -9.84 6.11
CA VAL A 20 7.68 -11.11 5.89
C VAL A 20 7.31 -12.11 7.00
N ALA A 21 7.36 -11.70 8.25
CA ALA A 21 6.99 -12.54 9.39
C ALA A 21 5.54 -13.01 9.29
N ALA A 22 4.61 -12.11 8.93
CA ALA A 22 3.20 -12.44 8.73
C ALA A 22 3.03 -13.46 7.58
N ALA A 23 3.69 -13.25 6.45
CA ALA A 23 3.63 -14.16 5.30
C ALA A 23 4.20 -15.55 5.65
N VAL A 24 5.35 -15.61 6.32
CA VAL A 24 5.95 -16.89 6.78
C VAL A 24 5.02 -17.62 7.74
N LEU A 25 4.47 -16.92 8.74
CA LEU A 25 3.56 -17.53 9.71
C LEU A 25 2.28 -18.09 9.05
N LEU A 26 1.73 -17.38 8.06
CA LEU A 26 0.56 -17.87 7.32
C LEU A 26 0.92 -19.06 6.44
N ALA A 27 2.06 -19.05 5.76
CA ALA A 27 2.53 -20.15 4.93
C ALA A 27 2.78 -21.42 5.76
N LEU A 28 3.43 -21.28 6.93
CA LEU A 28 3.66 -22.41 7.85
C LEU A 28 2.36 -23.02 8.37
N LYS A 29 1.32 -22.20 8.56
CA LYS A 29 -0.03 -22.65 8.93
C LYS A 29 -0.84 -23.17 7.72
N ARG A 30 -0.24 -23.29 6.54
CA ARG A 30 -0.89 -23.66 5.27
C ARG A 30 -2.09 -22.78 4.93
N LYS A 31 -2.03 -21.50 5.30
CA LYS A 31 -3.06 -20.49 5.04
C LYS A 31 -2.62 -19.54 3.93
N GLY A 32 -2.37 -20.09 2.74
CA GLY A 32 -1.96 -19.37 1.55
C GLY A 32 -0.57 -19.73 1.06
N SER A 33 -0.33 -19.43 -0.19
CA SER A 33 0.91 -19.75 -0.90
C SER A 33 1.90 -18.60 -0.79
N ILE A 34 3.14 -18.88 -0.43
CA ILE A 34 4.23 -17.91 -0.41
C ILE A 34 4.50 -17.32 -1.81
N LEU A 35 4.19 -18.06 -2.88
CA LEU A 35 4.26 -17.56 -4.25
C LEU A 35 3.35 -16.33 -4.41
N MET A 36 2.14 -16.34 -3.82
CA MET A 36 1.21 -15.22 -3.91
C MET A 36 1.75 -13.97 -3.21
N PHE A 37 2.50 -14.13 -2.13
CA PHE A 37 3.21 -13.01 -1.50
C PHE A 37 4.20 -12.37 -2.47
N PHE A 38 5.06 -13.18 -3.12
CA PHE A 38 6.04 -12.65 -4.09
C PHE A 38 5.37 -12.06 -5.33
N LEU A 39 4.26 -12.62 -5.80
CA LEU A 39 3.51 -12.06 -6.92
C LEU A 39 2.87 -10.71 -6.56
N GLY A 40 2.38 -10.57 -5.32
CA GLY A 40 1.91 -9.29 -4.81
C GLY A 40 3.03 -8.24 -4.75
N ALA A 41 4.19 -8.60 -4.21
CA ALA A 41 5.36 -7.74 -4.17
C ALA A 41 5.83 -7.33 -5.58
N ALA A 42 5.89 -8.28 -6.52
CA ALA A 42 6.24 -8.01 -7.91
C ALA A 42 5.22 -7.10 -8.61
N SER A 43 3.93 -7.26 -8.30
CA SER A 43 2.87 -6.40 -8.82
C SER A 43 3.09 -4.93 -8.45
N PHE A 44 3.36 -4.63 -7.16
CA PHE A 44 3.68 -3.28 -6.72
C PHE A 44 4.98 -2.77 -7.34
N ALA A 45 6.05 -3.57 -7.28
CA ALA A 45 7.34 -3.18 -7.83
C ALA A 45 7.23 -2.80 -9.32
N ALA A 46 6.52 -3.60 -10.12
CA ALA A 46 6.33 -3.33 -11.54
C ALA A 46 5.49 -2.07 -11.77
N SER A 47 4.32 -1.96 -11.14
CA SER A 47 3.39 -0.86 -11.39
C SER A 47 3.86 0.46 -10.79
N GLN A 48 4.42 0.46 -9.59
CA GLN A 48 4.77 1.67 -8.87
C GLN A 48 6.24 2.04 -9.06
N LEU A 49 7.18 1.12 -8.74
CA LEU A 49 8.61 1.46 -8.73
C LEU A 49 9.20 1.54 -10.14
N LEU A 50 8.78 0.65 -11.06
CA LEU A 50 9.34 0.60 -12.42
C LEU A 50 8.55 1.41 -13.44
N LEU A 51 7.26 1.65 -13.22
CA LEU A 51 6.43 2.39 -14.19
C LEU A 51 6.01 3.77 -13.67
N ARG A 52 5.19 3.83 -12.60
CA ARG A 52 4.57 5.10 -12.19
C ARG A 52 5.58 6.11 -11.66
N ILE A 53 6.48 5.75 -10.76
CA ILE A 53 7.45 6.68 -10.17
C ILE A 53 8.38 7.27 -11.24
N PRO A 54 9.00 6.48 -12.14
CA PRO A 54 9.78 7.02 -13.24
C PRO A 54 8.98 7.94 -14.17
N LEU A 55 7.74 7.55 -14.53
CA LEU A 55 6.88 8.38 -15.37
C LEU A 55 6.57 9.73 -14.71
N LEU A 56 6.24 9.75 -13.43
CA LEU A 56 6.03 10.99 -12.68
C LEU A 56 7.30 11.83 -12.61
N GLY A 57 8.46 11.20 -12.46
CA GLY A 57 9.76 11.88 -12.50
C GLY A 57 9.98 12.59 -13.84
N GLU A 58 9.69 11.92 -14.97
CA GLU A 58 9.79 12.55 -16.30
C GLU A 58 8.76 13.69 -16.47
N LEU A 59 7.53 13.51 -15.98
CA LEU A 59 6.52 14.58 -16.03
C LEU A 59 6.95 15.81 -15.24
N GLN A 60 7.57 15.63 -14.07
CA GLN A 60 8.08 16.73 -13.24
C GLN A 60 9.21 17.52 -13.91
N ASN A 61 9.90 16.95 -14.91
CA ASN A 61 10.90 17.64 -15.71
C ASN A 61 10.28 18.49 -16.83
N THR A 62 8.96 18.44 -17.06
CA THR A 62 8.28 19.19 -18.11
C THR A 62 7.75 20.53 -17.61
N VAL A 63 7.86 21.57 -18.45
CA VAL A 63 7.38 22.92 -18.13
C VAL A 63 5.87 22.93 -17.90
N TRP A 64 5.10 22.23 -18.74
CA TRP A 64 3.64 22.22 -18.64
C TRP A 64 3.15 21.60 -17.34
N PHE A 65 3.78 20.51 -16.87
CA PHE A 65 3.42 19.86 -15.61
C PHE A 65 3.72 20.75 -14.39
N ASN A 66 4.89 21.42 -14.41
CA ASN A 66 5.26 22.38 -13.36
C ASN A 66 4.29 23.56 -13.33
N MET A 67 3.94 24.12 -14.48
CA MET A 67 2.94 25.20 -14.57
C MET A 67 1.57 24.73 -14.07
N PHE A 68 1.15 23.53 -14.42
CA PHE A 68 -0.09 22.93 -13.92
C PHE A 68 -0.06 22.74 -12.40
N ALA A 69 1.04 22.21 -11.84
CA ALA A 69 1.20 22.03 -10.41
C ALA A 69 1.18 23.35 -9.61
N ILE A 70 1.71 24.44 -10.19
CA ILE A 70 1.71 25.77 -9.56
C ILE A 70 0.32 26.43 -9.68
N THR A 71 -0.32 26.35 -10.85
CA THR A 71 -1.60 27.04 -11.09
C THR A 71 -2.81 26.31 -10.52
N GLN A 72 -2.74 24.99 -10.43
CA GLN A 72 -3.82 24.12 -9.97
C GLN A 72 -3.30 23.05 -8.99
N PRO A 73 -2.71 23.44 -7.84
CA PRO A 73 -1.98 22.52 -6.96
C PRO A 73 -2.85 21.38 -6.42
N LEU A 74 -4.08 21.68 -6.00
CA LEU A 74 -4.98 20.66 -5.49
C LEU A 74 -5.39 19.67 -6.57
N LEU A 75 -5.77 20.18 -7.77
CA LEU A 75 -6.17 19.30 -8.87
C LEU A 75 -5.01 18.42 -9.33
N CYS A 76 -3.80 18.98 -9.41
CA CYS A 76 -2.59 18.22 -9.71
C CYS A 76 -2.37 17.10 -8.67
N ALA A 77 -2.45 17.43 -7.38
CA ALA A 77 -2.28 16.44 -6.30
C ALA A 77 -3.35 15.34 -6.34
N LEU A 78 -4.61 15.68 -6.62
CA LEU A 78 -5.69 14.70 -6.76
C LEU A 78 -5.49 13.77 -7.97
N LEU A 79 -5.03 14.30 -9.11
CA LEU A 79 -4.73 13.48 -10.28
C LEU A 79 -3.52 12.56 -10.04
N VAL A 80 -2.50 13.05 -9.34
CA VAL A 80 -1.35 12.23 -8.93
C VAL A 80 -1.81 11.13 -7.96
N ALA A 81 -2.67 11.42 -7.00
CA ALA A 81 -3.26 10.43 -6.10
C ALA A 81 -4.07 9.37 -6.88
N LEU A 82 -4.96 9.79 -7.77
CA LEU A 82 -5.75 8.87 -8.60
C LEU A 82 -4.86 7.99 -9.49
N SER A 83 -3.74 8.53 -9.98
CA SER A 83 -2.79 7.75 -10.78
C SER A 83 -2.20 6.56 -10.00
N ALA A 84 -2.02 6.65 -8.68
CA ALA A 84 -1.58 5.51 -7.88
C ALA A 84 -2.61 4.37 -7.97
N GLY A 85 -3.87 4.67 -7.74
CA GLY A 85 -4.95 3.70 -7.91
C GLY A 85 -4.97 3.08 -9.30
N VAL A 86 -4.80 3.89 -10.36
CA VAL A 86 -4.76 3.38 -11.75
C VAL A 86 -3.61 2.40 -11.95
N PHE A 87 -2.38 2.79 -11.60
CA PHE A 87 -1.21 1.94 -11.86
C PHE A 87 -1.20 0.70 -10.98
N GLU A 88 -1.45 0.84 -9.68
CA GLU A 88 -1.32 -0.27 -8.74
C GLU A 88 -2.46 -1.28 -8.89
N GLU A 89 -3.72 -0.82 -9.03
CA GLU A 89 -4.82 -1.75 -9.21
C GLU A 89 -4.80 -2.42 -10.59
N THR A 90 -4.29 -1.73 -11.63
CA THR A 90 -4.06 -2.34 -12.94
C THR A 90 -2.98 -3.41 -12.88
N GLY A 91 -1.84 -3.13 -12.20
CA GLY A 91 -0.79 -4.11 -11.99
C GLY A 91 -1.30 -5.33 -11.22
N ARG A 92 -2.07 -5.11 -10.14
CA ARG A 92 -2.72 -6.15 -9.35
C ARG A 92 -3.69 -6.98 -10.18
N TYR A 93 -4.58 -6.31 -10.93
CA TYR A 93 -5.53 -6.97 -11.82
C TYR A 93 -4.83 -7.81 -12.89
N ALA A 94 -3.80 -7.26 -13.55
CA ALA A 94 -3.03 -7.95 -14.58
C ALA A 94 -2.42 -9.24 -14.04
N VAL A 95 -1.69 -9.16 -12.91
CA VAL A 95 -1.06 -10.36 -12.31
C VAL A 95 -2.12 -11.40 -11.93
N LEU A 96 -3.18 -11.00 -11.21
CA LEU A 96 -4.23 -11.92 -10.77
C LEU A 96 -5.00 -12.54 -11.95
N ARG A 97 -5.12 -11.83 -13.06
CA ARG A 97 -5.80 -12.31 -14.27
C ARG A 97 -5.09 -13.50 -14.94
N PHE A 98 -3.76 -13.56 -14.84
CA PHE A 98 -2.95 -14.60 -15.44
C PHE A 98 -2.63 -15.78 -14.50
N ILE A 99 -3.04 -15.69 -13.23
CA ILE A 99 -2.87 -16.77 -12.24
C ILE A 99 -3.92 -17.87 -12.48
N ASN A 100 -3.52 -19.13 -12.22
CA ASN A 100 -4.45 -20.26 -12.23
C ASN A 100 -5.62 -19.98 -11.27
N ARG A 101 -6.84 -20.24 -11.75
CA ARG A 101 -8.10 -19.97 -11.02
C ARG A 101 -8.18 -20.68 -9.67
N ASP A 102 -7.56 -21.84 -9.53
CA ASP A 102 -7.51 -22.60 -8.28
C ASP A 102 -6.72 -21.88 -7.19
N LEU A 103 -5.82 -20.97 -7.57
CA LEU A 103 -5.07 -20.12 -6.64
C LEU A 103 -5.83 -18.85 -6.26
N LEU A 104 -6.95 -18.52 -6.91
CA LEU A 104 -7.78 -17.36 -6.58
C LEU A 104 -8.66 -17.67 -5.36
N THR A 105 -8.02 -17.94 -4.22
CA THR A 105 -8.65 -18.22 -2.93
C THR A 105 -8.54 -17.01 -1.99
N TRP A 106 -9.36 -16.99 -0.95
CA TRP A 106 -9.34 -15.92 0.04
C TRP A 106 -7.98 -15.82 0.75
N GLU A 107 -7.41 -16.98 1.14
CA GLU A 107 -6.11 -17.07 1.80
C GLU A 107 -4.97 -16.55 0.91
N ASN A 108 -5.01 -16.91 -0.36
CA ASN A 108 -4.05 -16.43 -1.35
C ASN A 108 -4.21 -14.93 -1.65
N GLY A 109 -5.42 -14.40 -1.57
CA GLY A 109 -5.66 -12.96 -1.65
C GLY A 109 -5.01 -12.20 -0.50
N ILE A 110 -5.08 -12.73 0.74
CA ILE A 110 -4.35 -12.16 1.88
C ILE A 110 -2.85 -12.18 1.63
N MET A 111 -2.30 -13.32 1.19
CA MET A 111 -0.86 -13.44 0.90
C MET A 111 -0.41 -12.45 -0.18
N PHE A 112 -1.21 -12.27 -1.22
CA PHE A 112 -0.93 -11.30 -2.28
C PHE A 112 -0.97 -9.85 -1.75
N GLY A 113 -2.00 -9.51 -0.97
CA GLY A 113 -2.14 -8.18 -0.35
C GLY A 113 -1.00 -7.85 0.62
N LEU A 114 -0.59 -8.86 1.44
CA LEU A 114 0.59 -8.75 2.30
C LEU A 114 1.87 -8.52 1.51
N GLY A 115 2.03 -9.17 0.35
CA GLY A 115 3.18 -8.96 -0.53
C GLY A 115 3.19 -7.57 -1.14
N HIS A 116 2.05 -7.13 -1.67
CA HIS A 116 1.89 -5.83 -2.32
C HIS A 116 2.13 -4.67 -1.33
N GLY A 117 1.40 -4.61 -0.23
CA GLY A 117 1.62 -3.59 0.81
C GLY A 117 2.93 -3.79 1.58
N GLY A 118 3.43 -5.04 1.63
CA GLY A 118 4.70 -5.36 2.29
C GLY A 118 5.92 -4.82 1.57
N ILE A 119 5.97 -4.87 0.24
CA ILE A 119 7.08 -4.28 -0.52
C ILE A 119 7.05 -2.76 -0.47
N GLU A 120 5.87 -2.14 -0.42
CA GLU A 120 5.74 -0.71 -0.17
C GLU A 120 6.29 -0.35 1.22
N ALA A 121 5.87 -1.08 2.26
CA ALA A 121 6.38 -0.89 3.61
C ALA A 121 7.91 -1.08 3.66
N PHE A 122 8.44 -2.11 2.98
CA PHE A 122 9.88 -2.35 2.87
C PHE A 122 10.60 -1.16 2.23
N TRP A 123 10.07 -0.60 1.14
CA TRP A 123 10.63 0.58 0.49
C TRP A 123 10.67 1.80 1.42
N VAL A 124 9.62 2.02 2.23
CA VAL A 124 9.59 3.07 3.26
C VAL A 124 10.59 2.76 4.38
N GLY A 125 10.68 1.48 4.80
CA GLY A 125 11.62 1.03 5.83
C GLY A 125 13.07 1.32 5.49
N LEU A 126 13.47 1.16 4.22
CA LEU A 126 14.82 1.50 3.77
C LEU A 126 15.15 2.98 3.95
N LYS A 127 14.16 3.88 3.86
CA LYS A 127 14.36 5.33 4.07
C LYS A 127 14.67 5.70 5.53
N TYR A 128 14.46 4.81 6.49
CA TYR A 128 14.87 5.01 7.89
C TYR A 128 16.35 4.74 8.12
N ILE A 129 17.03 3.99 7.22
CA ILE A 129 18.42 3.57 7.42
C ILE A 129 19.36 4.79 7.47
N GLU A 130 19.26 5.70 6.51
CA GLU A 130 20.11 6.89 6.43
C GLU A 130 19.95 7.78 7.68
N PRO A 131 18.75 8.25 8.07
CA PRO A 131 18.56 9.04 9.29
C PRO A 131 19.05 8.34 10.57
N ILE A 132 18.86 7.01 10.68
CA ILE A 132 19.37 6.24 11.82
C ILE A 132 20.89 6.31 11.87
N VAL A 133 21.57 6.08 10.75
CA VAL A 133 23.05 6.12 10.66
C VAL A 133 23.56 7.52 10.99
N GLU A 134 22.94 8.58 10.46
CA GLU A 134 23.31 9.96 10.75
C GLU A 134 23.22 10.28 12.25
N VAL A 135 22.08 9.94 12.88
CA VAL A 135 21.88 10.18 14.32
C VAL A 135 22.87 9.38 15.16
N MET A 136 23.16 8.13 14.80
CA MET A 136 24.16 7.31 15.47
C MET A 136 25.58 7.86 15.29
N GLY A 137 25.87 8.50 14.16
CA GLY A 137 27.11 9.20 13.87
C GLY A 137 27.26 10.57 14.58
N GLY A 138 26.26 10.96 15.38
CA GLY A 138 26.26 12.24 16.13
C GLY A 138 25.63 13.42 15.36
N ASN A 139 25.16 13.22 14.12
CA ASN A 139 24.44 14.24 13.36
C ASN A 139 22.95 14.22 13.73
N GLY A 140 22.55 15.10 14.66
CA GLY A 140 21.14 15.23 15.07
C GLY A 140 20.31 16.18 14.20
N ALA A 141 20.85 16.71 13.10
CA ALA A 141 20.15 17.70 12.25
C ALA A 141 18.82 17.18 11.70
N VAL A 142 18.75 15.90 11.33
CA VAL A 142 17.54 15.23 10.84
C VAL A 142 16.39 15.19 11.87
N LEU A 143 16.69 15.40 13.16
CA LEU A 143 15.69 15.44 14.24
C LEU A 143 15.17 16.86 14.53
N MET A 144 15.78 17.89 13.94
CA MET A 144 15.45 19.29 14.25
C MET A 144 14.01 19.60 13.82
N GLY A 145 13.22 20.10 14.77
CA GLY A 145 11.82 20.47 14.52
C GLY A 145 10.82 19.30 14.41
N VAL A 146 11.31 18.05 14.50
CA VAL A 146 10.45 16.86 14.39
C VAL A 146 10.17 16.28 15.78
N GLN A 147 8.88 16.19 16.15
CA GLN A 147 8.48 15.51 17.38
C GLN A 147 8.75 14.01 17.29
N PRO A 148 9.30 13.36 18.33
CA PRO A 148 9.72 11.95 18.28
C PRO A 148 8.61 10.99 17.81
N TYR A 149 7.35 11.22 18.20
CA TYR A 149 6.25 10.34 17.87
C TYR A 149 5.95 10.27 16.35
N TYR A 150 6.33 11.28 15.56
CA TYR A 150 6.16 11.23 14.09
C TYR A 150 6.98 10.10 13.46
N PHE A 151 8.13 9.77 14.04
CA PHE A 151 8.89 8.62 13.55
C PHE A 151 8.17 7.29 13.83
N LEU A 152 7.41 7.19 14.92
CA LEU A 152 6.58 6.01 15.21
C LEU A 152 5.35 5.95 14.32
N LEU A 153 4.71 7.09 14.06
CA LEU A 153 3.53 7.15 13.18
C LEU A 153 3.82 6.57 11.80
N GLY A 154 5.00 6.82 11.23
CA GLY A 154 5.37 6.23 9.94
C GLY A 154 5.38 4.70 9.93
N GLY A 155 5.77 4.05 11.03
CA GLY A 155 5.65 2.59 11.17
C GLY A 155 4.20 2.12 11.33
N VAL A 156 3.40 2.83 12.13
CA VAL A 156 1.96 2.55 12.32
C VAL A 156 1.22 2.68 11.00
N GLU A 157 1.47 3.76 10.26
CA GLU A 157 0.88 4.00 8.93
C GLU A 157 1.13 2.81 7.99
N ARG A 158 2.31 2.20 8.01
CA ARG A 158 2.58 1.02 7.15
C ARG A 158 1.76 -0.21 7.53
N ILE A 159 1.45 -0.39 8.81
CA ILE A 159 0.50 -1.44 9.24
C ILE A 159 -0.89 -1.18 8.63
N LEU A 160 -1.35 0.07 8.71
CA LEU A 160 -2.65 0.48 8.16
C LEU A 160 -2.68 0.33 6.63
N ALA A 161 -1.60 0.74 5.95
CA ALA A 161 -1.46 0.60 4.50
C ALA A 161 -1.50 -0.88 4.06
N ILE A 162 -0.80 -1.79 4.75
CA ILE A 162 -0.84 -3.23 4.46
C ILE A 162 -2.26 -3.78 4.60
N ALA A 163 -3.00 -3.37 5.64
CA ALA A 163 -4.38 -3.78 5.83
C ALA A 163 -5.28 -3.27 4.69
N MET A 164 -5.12 -2.01 4.29
CA MET A 164 -5.83 -1.39 3.18
C MET A 164 -5.53 -2.10 1.85
N HIS A 165 -4.25 -2.33 1.53
CA HIS A 165 -3.85 -3.05 0.31
C HIS A 165 -4.38 -4.48 0.28
N THR A 166 -4.51 -5.14 1.44
CA THR A 166 -5.13 -6.44 1.54
C THR A 166 -6.62 -6.36 1.19
N GLY A 167 -7.34 -5.36 1.68
CA GLY A 167 -8.75 -5.13 1.33
C GLY A 167 -8.95 -4.83 -0.16
N LEU A 168 -8.13 -3.95 -0.75
CA LEU A 168 -8.15 -3.66 -2.18
C LEU A 168 -7.85 -4.92 -3.02
N THR A 169 -6.88 -5.72 -2.58
CA THR A 169 -6.60 -7.01 -3.22
C THR A 169 -7.83 -7.92 -3.23
N MET A 170 -8.62 -7.96 -2.16
CA MET A 170 -9.86 -8.77 -2.12
C MET A 170 -10.89 -8.30 -3.14
N ILE A 171 -11.01 -6.97 -3.35
CA ILE A 171 -11.92 -6.41 -4.36
C ILE A 171 -11.46 -6.80 -5.76
N VAL A 172 -10.17 -6.64 -6.08
CA VAL A 172 -9.62 -6.99 -7.40
C VAL A 172 -9.64 -8.49 -7.63
N LEU A 173 -9.30 -9.30 -6.62
CA LEU A 173 -9.38 -10.75 -6.69
C LEU A 173 -10.83 -11.22 -6.98
N TYR A 174 -11.81 -10.58 -6.33
CA TYR A 174 -13.23 -10.83 -6.62
C TYR A 174 -13.59 -10.43 -8.05
N ALA A 175 -13.13 -9.26 -8.52
CA ALA A 175 -13.32 -8.80 -9.91
C ALA A 175 -12.83 -9.84 -10.92
N VAL A 176 -11.62 -10.37 -10.72
CA VAL A 176 -11.02 -11.39 -11.59
C VAL A 176 -11.76 -12.71 -11.49
N LYS A 177 -12.03 -13.20 -10.26
CA LYS A 177 -12.69 -14.49 -10.04
C LYS A 177 -14.09 -14.53 -10.62
N ARG A 178 -14.87 -13.46 -10.49
CA ARG A 178 -16.26 -13.35 -10.96
C ARG A 178 -16.38 -12.74 -12.36
N ARG A 179 -15.27 -12.31 -12.99
CA ARG A 179 -15.25 -11.62 -14.29
C ARG A 179 -16.11 -10.34 -14.30
N MET A 180 -16.09 -9.59 -13.20
CA MET A 180 -16.87 -8.36 -13.01
C MET A 180 -15.94 -7.14 -12.95
N ILE A 181 -15.72 -6.52 -14.10
CA ILE A 181 -14.82 -5.36 -14.26
C ILE A 181 -15.18 -4.17 -13.35
N LEU A 182 -16.46 -4.05 -12.98
CA LEU A 182 -16.91 -2.98 -12.09
C LEU A 182 -16.13 -2.95 -10.77
N PHE A 183 -15.85 -4.13 -10.18
CA PHE A 183 -15.09 -4.18 -8.91
C PHE A 183 -13.64 -3.75 -9.07
N TYR A 184 -13.03 -3.98 -10.24
CA TYR A 184 -11.71 -3.41 -10.54
C TYR A 184 -11.76 -1.88 -10.59
N ILE A 185 -12.76 -1.30 -11.28
CA ILE A 185 -12.94 0.15 -11.33
C ILE A 185 -13.18 0.72 -9.93
N LEU A 186 -13.99 0.07 -9.12
CA LEU A 186 -14.22 0.47 -7.72
C LEU A 186 -12.92 0.42 -6.90
N ALA A 187 -12.05 -0.57 -7.11
CA ALA A 187 -10.77 -0.64 -6.43
C ALA A 187 -9.85 0.53 -6.83
N VAL A 188 -9.77 0.86 -8.12
CA VAL A 188 -9.02 2.03 -8.64
C VAL A 188 -9.50 3.32 -7.98
N LEU A 189 -10.82 3.55 -7.95
CA LEU A 189 -11.39 4.76 -7.34
C LEU A 189 -11.19 4.78 -5.82
N ALA A 190 -11.39 3.66 -5.16
CA ALA A 190 -11.20 3.56 -3.70
C ALA A 190 -9.74 3.85 -3.31
N HIS A 191 -8.78 3.26 -4.03
CA HIS A 191 -7.35 3.53 -3.82
C HIS A 191 -7.02 5.01 -4.03
N GLY A 192 -7.40 5.56 -5.19
CA GLY A 192 -7.16 6.97 -5.49
C GLY A 192 -7.80 7.93 -4.48
N LEU A 193 -8.99 7.58 -3.93
CA LEU A 193 -9.63 8.35 -2.87
C LEU A 193 -8.86 8.28 -1.55
N VAL A 194 -8.30 7.13 -1.22
CA VAL A 194 -7.44 6.99 -0.01
C VAL A 194 -6.21 7.89 -0.14
N ASP A 195 -5.50 7.83 -1.25
CA ASP A 195 -4.32 8.67 -1.47
C ASP A 195 -4.68 10.16 -1.54
N ALA A 196 -5.87 10.48 -2.06
CA ALA A 196 -6.39 11.85 -2.08
C ALA A 196 -6.66 12.44 -0.69
N THR A 197 -6.78 11.61 0.36
CA THR A 197 -6.94 12.13 1.73
C THR A 197 -5.76 12.99 2.16
N ILE A 198 -4.54 12.65 1.72
CA ILE A 198 -3.31 13.38 2.07
C ILE A 198 -3.38 14.85 1.61
N PRO A 199 -3.55 15.18 0.31
CA PRO A 199 -3.66 16.56 -0.13
C PRO A 199 -4.94 17.27 0.36
N LEU A 200 -6.04 16.53 0.59
CA LEU A 200 -7.29 17.12 1.10
C LEU A 200 -7.22 17.47 2.59
N MET A 201 -6.35 16.81 3.35
CA MET A 201 -6.18 17.02 4.79
C MET A 201 -4.94 17.85 5.13
N GLN A 202 -4.35 18.54 4.15
CA GLN A 202 -3.22 19.44 4.39
C GLN A 202 -3.56 20.48 5.48
N GLY A 203 -2.64 20.66 6.43
CA GLY A 203 -2.82 21.58 7.56
C GLY A 203 -3.47 20.96 8.79
N LEU A 204 -4.00 19.73 8.72
CA LEU A 204 -4.42 19.00 9.89
C LEU A 204 -3.23 18.35 10.61
N PRO A 205 -3.30 18.15 11.93
CA PRO A 205 -2.24 17.45 12.65
C PRO A 205 -2.14 15.99 12.20
N GLY A 206 -0.92 15.43 12.15
CA GLY A 206 -0.66 14.08 11.65
C GLY A 206 -1.53 13.00 12.31
N TRP A 207 -1.80 13.10 13.62
CA TRP A 207 -2.67 12.14 14.32
C TRP A 207 -4.11 12.11 13.78
N ALA A 208 -4.61 13.23 13.24
CA ALA A 208 -5.96 13.28 12.64
C ALA A 208 -5.97 12.55 11.27
N ILE A 209 -4.89 12.69 10.49
CA ILE A 209 -4.70 11.99 9.22
C ILE A 209 -4.61 10.48 9.49
N GLU A 210 -3.79 10.08 10.46
CA GLU A 210 -3.67 8.67 10.88
C GLU A 210 -5.00 8.09 11.40
N GLY A 211 -5.80 8.90 12.09
CA GLY A 211 -7.14 8.52 12.52
C GLY A 211 -8.05 8.16 11.36
N VAL A 212 -8.01 8.90 10.26
CA VAL A 212 -8.75 8.59 9.02
C VAL A 212 -8.21 7.32 8.39
N PHE A 213 -6.90 7.17 8.26
CA PHE A 213 -6.29 5.92 7.74
C PHE A 213 -6.64 4.71 8.61
N ALA A 214 -6.70 4.86 9.94
CA ALA A 214 -7.11 3.78 10.83
C ALA A 214 -8.57 3.33 10.58
N VAL A 215 -9.48 4.27 10.34
CA VAL A 215 -10.87 3.96 9.96
C VAL A 215 -10.92 3.23 8.62
N ILE A 216 -10.20 3.71 7.61
CA ILE A 216 -10.13 3.08 6.29
C ILE A 216 -9.55 1.67 6.39
N ALA A 217 -8.47 1.48 7.13
CA ALA A 217 -7.86 0.17 7.35
C ALA A 217 -8.82 -0.78 8.09
N ALA A 218 -9.55 -0.30 9.10
CA ALA A 218 -10.56 -1.10 9.78
C ALA A 218 -11.68 -1.56 8.83
N LEU A 219 -12.16 -0.66 7.96
CA LEU A 219 -13.13 -1.00 6.91
C LEU A 219 -12.57 -2.04 5.92
N ALA A 220 -11.31 -1.93 5.54
CA ALA A 220 -10.62 -2.89 4.67
C ALA A 220 -10.50 -4.28 5.33
N VAL A 221 -10.18 -4.33 6.62
CA VAL A 221 -10.17 -5.57 7.40
C VAL A 221 -11.57 -6.19 7.49
N ILE A 222 -12.58 -5.40 7.80
CA ILE A 222 -14.00 -5.87 7.86
C ILE A 222 -14.42 -6.41 6.49
N LEU A 223 -14.10 -5.71 5.40
CA LEU A 223 -14.38 -6.18 4.04
C LEU A 223 -13.68 -7.51 3.77
N THR A 224 -12.38 -7.61 4.09
CA THR A 224 -11.58 -8.82 3.91
C THR A 224 -12.21 -10.03 4.61
N ILE A 225 -12.70 -9.85 5.83
CA ILE A 225 -13.36 -10.91 6.59
C ILE A 225 -14.73 -11.26 5.99
N LYS A 226 -15.54 -10.25 5.71
CA LYS A 226 -16.92 -10.44 5.24
C LYS A 226 -17.02 -11.01 3.83
N ILE A 227 -16.05 -10.75 2.95
CA ILE A 227 -16.04 -11.26 1.58
C ILE A 227 -15.65 -12.76 1.49
N LYS A 228 -15.10 -13.35 2.56
CA LYS A 228 -14.64 -14.75 2.57
C LYS A 228 -15.64 -15.76 2.00
N PRO A 229 -16.93 -15.74 2.38
CA PRO A 229 -17.91 -16.69 1.84
C PRO A 229 -18.03 -16.65 0.32
N ALA A 230 -17.83 -15.50 -0.32
CA ALA A 230 -17.90 -15.34 -1.76
C ALA A 230 -16.78 -16.08 -2.52
N PHE A 231 -15.72 -16.49 -1.83
CA PHE A 231 -14.63 -17.29 -2.39
C PHE A 231 -14.85 -18.81 -2.24
N ASN A 232 -15.72 -19.22 -1.33
CA ASN A 232 -16.06 -20.63 -1.07
C ASN A 232 -17.14 -21.15 -2.03
N THR A 233 -17.94 -20.28 -2.62
CA THR A 233 -18.97 -20.68 -3.61
C THR A 233 -18.31 -20.89 -4.97
N GLY A 234 -18.44 -22.07 -5.56
CA GLY A 234 -18.02 -22.35 -6.93
C GLY A 234 -18.57 -21.28 -7.90
N VAL A 235 -17.76 -20.91 -8.90
CA VAL A 235 -18.24 -20.04 -9.99
C VAL A 235 -19.30 -20.83 -10.74
N PRO A 236 -20.54 -20.31 -10.94
CA PRO A 236 -21.47 -20.92 -11.87
C PRO A 236 -20.77 -20.99 -13.23
N GLU A 237 -20.61 -22.19 -13.78
CA GLU A 237 -20.24 -22.34 -15.19
C GLU A 237 -21.31 -21.61 -16.00
N LYS A 238 -20.92 -20.51 -16.64
CA LYS A 238 -21.78 -19.96 -17.69
C LYS A 238 -21.64 -20.90 -18.87
N SER A 239 -22.70 -21.67 -19.06
CA SER A 239 -23.00 -22.35 -20.32
C SER A 239 -22.94 -21.37 -21.50
#